data_0ddec95ca59b1968a9b62147facd8b68
#
_entry.id   0ddec95ca59b1968a9b62147facd8b68
#
_cell.length_a   1.000
_cell.length_b   1.000
_cell.length_c   1.000
_cell.angle_alpha   90.00
_cell.angle_beta   90.00
_cell.angle_gamma   90.00
#
_symmetry.space_group_name_H-M   'P 1'
#
loop_
_entity.id
_entity.type
_entity.pdbx_description
1 polymer ?
#
loop_
_entity_poly.entity_id
_entity_poly.type
_entity_poly.pdbx_seq_one_letter_code
_entity_poly.pdbx_strand_id
1 'polypeptide(L)'
;MYSIEQFKEKIAKEFQIQFKNENYLKEALTHSSYANEHKECKGIYNERIEFLGDAVLELFISNWLYRQMPTKKEGELTKLRAQIVCEESLSILAKECELDKYLLLGKGERASKGHENPAVLCDVFEAFVGAIYLDQGFEGASQFLTQVIISKIKDGRFTLVGDFKTELQEYFQRNGNVNIRYELLKEEGPSHARFYTVQVHVNDKGYEIGEGKTKKAAEQLSARRTLEKLNVIS
;
A
#
# COMPACT_ATOMS: atom_id res chain seq x y z
N MET A 1 -5.87 -22.21 -15.83
CA MET A 1 -5.79 -20.74 -16.05
C MET A 1 -7.16 -20.19 -15.68
N TYR A 2 -7.23 -19.27 -14.75
CA TYR A 2 -8.50 -18.62 -14.39
C TYR A 2 -8.97 -17.75 -15.57
N SER A 3 -10.28 -17.70 -15.81
CA SER A 3 -10.83 -16.89 -16.91
C SER A 3 -11.13 -15.46 -16.47
N ILE A 4 -11.13 -14.52 -17.40
CA ILE A 4 -11.54 -13.12 -17.13
C ILE A 4 -13.00 -13.10 -16.63
N GLU A 5 -13.86 -13.99 -17.14
CA GLU A 5 -15.25 -14.10 -16.69
C GLU A 5 -15.35 -14.45 -15.20
N GLN A 6 -14.53 -15.40 -14.73
CA GLN A 6 -14.48 -15.73 -13.30
C GLN A 6 -14.01 -14.53 -12.45
N PHE A 7 -13.06 -13.73 -12.98
CA PHE A 7 -12.63 -12.52 -12.30
C PHE A 7 -13.73 -11.46 -12.24
N LYS A 8 -14.48 -11.27 -13.33
CA LYS A 8 -15.63 -10.36 -13.35
C LYS A 8 -16.68 -10.73 -12.30
N GLU A 9 -17.03 -12.00 -12.20
CA GLU A 9 -17.98 -12.47 -11.19
C GLU A 9 -17.46 -12.19 -9.78
N LYS A 10 -16.18 -12.44 -9.54
CA LYS A 10 -15.52 -12.18 -8.26
C LYS A 10 -15.58 -10.70 -7.88
N ILE A 11 -15.10 -9.81 -8.75
CA ILE A 11 -15.05 -8.37 -8.45
C ILE A 11 -16.45 -7.74 -8.33
N ALA A 12 -17.42 -8.25 -9.07
CA ALA A 12 -18.82 -7.85 -8.92
C ALA A 12 -19.38 -8.22 -7.53
N LYS A 13 -19.03 -9.41 -7.03
CA LYS A 13 -19.46 -9.90 -5.71
C LYS A 13 -18.75 -9.22 -4.54
N GLU A 14 -17.42 -9.09 -4.64
CA GLU A 14 -16.60 -8.62 -3.53
C GLU A 14 -16.50 -7.10 -3.46
N PHE A 15 -16.36 -6.44 -4.60
CA PHE A 15 -16.14 -4.99 -4.68
C PHE A 15 -17.30 -4.22 -5.29
N GLN A 16 -18.36 -4.89 -5.74
CA GLN A 16 -19.51 -4.30 -6.43
C GLN A 16 -19.13 -3.61 -7.75
N ILE A 17 -18.05 -4.07 -8.39
CA ILE A 17 -17.55 -3.55 -9.66
C ILE A 17 -18.15 -4.36 -10.80
N GLN A 18 -18.90 -3.67 -11.69
CA GLN A 18 -19.43 -4.25 -12.93
C GLN A 18 -18.97 -3.40 -14.12
N PHE A 19 -18.04 -3.94 -14.89
CA PHE A 19 -17.54 -3.26 -16.09
C PHE A 19 -18.60 -3.19 -17.18
N LYS A 20 -18.85 -1.98 -17.68
CA LYS A 20 -19.67 -1.71 -18.88
C LYS A 20 -18.88 -2.01 -20.15
N ASN A 21 -17.58 -1.68 -20.13
CA ASN A 21 -16.64 -1.97 -21.22
C ASN A 21 -15.52 -2.90 -20.70
N GLU A 22 -15.65 -4.18 -21.01
CA GLU A 22 -14.70 -5.20 -20.59
C GLU A 22 -13.28 -5.03 -21.18
N ASN A 23 -13.13 -4.24 -22.23
CA ASN A 23 -11.82 -4.02 -22.83
C ASN A 23 -10.87 -3.33 -21.87
N TYR A 24 -11.36 -2.43 -21.00
CA TYR A 24 -10.53 -1.80 -19.98
C TYR A 24 -9.97 -2.82 -18.98
N LEU A 25 -10.79 -3.77 -18.56
CA LEU A 25 -10.35 -4.84 -17.68
C LEU A 25 -9.34 -5.77 -18.37
N LYS A 26 -9.58 -6.14 -19.62
CA LYS A 26 -8.66 -6.97 -20.41
C LYS A 26 -7.32 -6.27 -20.61
N GLU A 27 -7.33 -4.98 -20.94
CA GLU A 27 -6.13 -4.16 -21.10
C GLU A 27 -5.34 -4.11 -19.80
N ALA A 28 -5.97 -3.82 -18.68
CA ALA A 28 -5.32 -3.76 -17.36
C ALA A 28 -4.67 -5.10 -16.94
N LEU A 29 -5.28 -6.22 -17.30
CA LEU A 29 -4.75 -7.56 -16.97
C LEU A 29 -3.76 -8.09 -18.03
N THR A 30 -3.45 -7.36 -19.06
CA THR A 30 -2.54 -7.79 -20.13
C THR A 30 -1.17 -7.14 -19.96
N HIS A 31 -0.16 -7.92 -19.58
CA HIS A 31 1.22 -7.47 -19.55
C HIS A 31 1.81 -7.37 -20.96
N SER A 32 2.76 -6.47 -21.18
CA SER A 32 3.41 -6.26 -22.49
C SER A 32 4.05 -7.54 -23.08
N SER A 33 4.59 -8.41 -22.22
CA SER A 33 5.13 -9.70 -22.67
C SER A 33 4.08 -10.61 -23.30
N TYR A 34 2.85 -10.60 -22.80
CA TYR A 34 1.74 -11.34 -23.38
C TYR A 34 1.31 -10.75 -24.73
N ALA A 35 1.15 -9.43 -24.79
CA ALA A 35 0.77 -8.74 -26.02
C ALA A 35 1.80 -8.92 -27.15
N ASN A 36 3.08 -9.07 -26.82
CA ASN A 36 4.15 -9.36 -27.79
C ASN A 36 4.06 -10.76 -28.41
N GLU A 37 3.54 -11.73 -27.65
CA GLU A 37 3.36 -13.10 -28.12
C GLU A 37 2.03 -13.34 -28.85
N HIS A 38 1.03 -12.46 -28.66
CA HIS A 38 -0.34 -12.62 -29.16
C HIS A 38 -0.71 -11.48 -30.09
N LYS A 39 -0.81 -11.76 -31.38
CA LYS A 39 -1.06 -10.74 -32.42
C LYS A 39 -2.38 -9.99 -32.24
N GLU A 40 -3.39 -10.63 -31.67
CA GLU A 40 -4.71 -10.07 -31.36
C GLU A 40 -4.65 -9.02 -30.25
N CYS A 41 -3.62 -9.07 -29.40
CA CYS A 41 -3.40 -8.09 -28.33
C CYS A 41 -2.32 -7.05 -28.69
N LYS A 42 -1.88 -6.99 -29.96
CA LYS A 42 -0.79 -6.12 -30.35
C LYS A 42 -1.10 -4.64 -30.06
N GLY A 43 -0.30 -4.03 -29.18
CA GLY A 43 -0.46 -2.64 -28.74
C GLY A 43 -1.54 -2.42 -27.67
N ILE A 44 -2.15 -3.50 -27.15
CA ILE A 44 -3.13 -3.45 -26.06
C ILE A 44 -2.51 -4.14 -24.86
N TYR A 45 -1.98 -3.37 -23.91
CA TYR A 45 -1.37 -3.85 -22.68
C TYR A 45 -1.37 -2.74 -21.62
N ASN A 46 -1.10 -3.10 -20.38
CA ASN A 46 -1.42 -2.32 -19.20
C ASN A 46 -0.64 -1.01 -18.99
N GLU A 47 0.53 -0.79 -19.58
CA GLU A 47 1.39 0.38 -19.29
C GLU A 47 0.69 1.75 -19.42
N ARG A 48 -0.19 1.94 -20.41
CA ARG A 48 -0.89 3.22 -20.58
C ARG A 48 -2.00 3.43 -19.56
N ILE A 49 -2.70 2.37 -19.22
CA ILE A 49 -3.79 2.42 -18.24
C ILE A 49 -3.25 2.46 -16.82
N GLU A 50 -2.08 1.84 -16.56
CA GLU A 50 -1.26 1.96 -15.34
C GLU A 50 -0.89 3.43 -15.09
N PHE A 51 -0.28 4.11 -16.08
CA PHE A 51 0.04 5.54 -15.97
C PHE A 51 -1.15 6.40 -15.54
N LEU A 52 -2.35 6.10 -16.03
CA LEU A 52 -3.57 6.81 -15.63
C LEU A 52 -4.01 6.41 -14.22
N GLY A 53 -3.91 5.12 -13.92
CA GLY A 53 -4.32 4.56 -12.62
C GLY A 53 -3.46 5.07 -11.47
N ASP A 54 -2.14 5.19 -11.67
CA ASP A 54 -1.23 5.82 -10.71
C ASP A 54 -1.69 7.25 -10.36
N ALA A 55 -1.96 8.08 -11.36
CA ALA A 55 -2.46 9.43 -11.13
C ALA A 55 -3.80 9.48 -10.36
N VAL A 56 -4.73 8.56 -10.66
CA VAL A 56 -6.01 8.43 -9.96
C VAL A 56 -5.80 7.99 -8.51
N LEU A 57 -4.94 7.03 -8.28
CA LEU A 57 -4.59 6.52 -6.96
C LEU A 57 -3.93 7.61 -6.10
N GLU A 58 -2.95 8.32 -6.66
CA GLU A 58 -2.29 9.43 -5.96
C GLU A 58 -3.27 10.55 -5.61
N LEU A 59 -4.17 10.92 -6.53
CA LEU A 59 -5.21 11.92 -6.27
C LEU A 59 -6.14 11.48 -5.15
N PHE A 60 -6.60 10.22 -5.19
CA PHE A 60 -7.50 9.68 -4.17
C PHE A 60 -6.85 9.71 -2.78
N ILE A 61 -5.63 9.19 -2.65
CA ILE A 61 -4.90 9.15 -1.37
C ILE A 61 -4.56 10.57 -0.88
N SER A 62 -4.15 11.47 -1.78
CA SER A 62 -3.87 12.87 -1.42
C SER A 62 -5.12 13.58 -0.87
N ASN A 63 -6.28 13.41 -1.53
CA ASN A 63 -7.55 13.98 -1.09
C ASN A 63 -7.97 13.41 0.28
N TRP A 64 -7.80 12.11 0.48
CA TRP A 64 -8.11 11.46 1.75
C TRP A 64 -7.20 11.96 2.89
N LEU A 65 -5.89 11.97 2.70
CA LEU A 65 -4.90 12.46 3.68
C LEU A 65 -5.16 13.93 4.04
N TYR A 66 -5.38 14.78 3.03
CA TYR A 66 -5.66 16.20 3.24
C TYR A 66 -6.88 16.43 4.15
N ARG A 67 -7.93 15.63 3.95
CA ARG A 67 -9.16 15.74 4.76
C ARG A 67 -9.03 15.13 6.16
N GLN A 68 -8.31 14.02 6.29
CA GLN A 68 -8.18 13.31 7.57
C GLN A 68 -7.11 13.92 8.50
N MET A 69 -6.16 14.65 7.94
CA MET A 69 -4.99 15.15 8.67
C MET A 69 -4.79 16.67 8.49
N PRO A 70 -5.75 17.49 8.94
CA PRO A 70 -5.77 18.94 8.66
C PRO A 70 -4.61 19.73 9.30
N THR A 71 -3.93 19.16 10.28
CA THR A 71 -2.80 19.81 10.98
C THR A 71 -1.43 19.45 10.40
N LYS A 72 -1.36 18.43 9.51
CA LYS A 72 -0.10 17.99 8.93
C LYS A 72 0.34 18.91 7.79
N LYS A 73 1.66 19.15 7.72
CA LYS A 73 2.28 19.95 6.67
C LYS A 73 2.38 19.15 5.37
N GLU A 74 2.54 19.84 4.25
CA GLU A 74 2.67 19.26 2.91
C GLU A 74 3.70 18.13 2.85
N GLY A 75 4.92 18.34 3.36
CA GLY A 75 5.98 17.32 3.34
C GLY A 75 5.64 16.05 4.12
N GLU A 76 4.83 16.15 5.19
CA GLU A 76 4.37 14.98 5.94
C GLU A 76 3.29 14.22 5.15
N LEU A 77 2.35 14.94 4.54
CA LEU A 77 1.32 14.33 3.69
C LEU A 77 1.94 13.62 2.47
N THR A 78 2.97 14.21 1.86
CA THR A 78 3.71 13.60 0.74
C THR A 78 4.42 12.31 1.17
N LYS A 79 5.07 12.29 2.35
CA LYS A 79 5.69 11.08 2.90
C LYS A 79 4.67 9.98 3.18
N LEU A 80 3.52 10.33 3.77
CA LEU A 80 2.45 9.38 4.06
C LEU A 80 1.85 8.80 2.78
N ARG A 81 1.61 9.64 1.76
CA ARG A 81 1.17 9.17 0.45
C ARG A 81 2.15 8.15 -0.12
N ALA A 82 3.44 8.50 -0.20
CA ALA A 82 4.48 7.62 -0.73
C ALA A 82 4.57 6.26 0.01
N GLN A 83 4.27 6.23 1.31
CA GLN A 83 4.21 4.97 2.07
C GLN A 83 3.01 4.11 1.70
N ILE A 84 1.86 4.73 1.41
CA ILE A 84 0.63 4.02 1.05
C ILE A 84 0.72 3.44 -0.36
N VAL A 85 1.24 4.24 -1.30
CA VAL A 85 1.29 3.88 -2.73
C VAL A 85 2.64 3.33 -3.18
N CYS A 86 3.48 2.85 -2.26
CA CYS A 86 4.75 2.22 -2.63
C CYS A 86 4.53 0.83 -3.24
N GLU A 87 5.48 0.39 -4.06
CA GLU A 87 5.49 -0.92 -4.74
C GLU A 87 5.14 -2.07 -3.79
N GLU A 88 5.77 -2.12 -2.60
CA GLU A 88 5.53 -3.16 -1.61
C GLU A 88 4.04 -3.19 -1.18
N SER A 89 3.47 -2.03 -0.89
CA SER A 89 2.07 -1.91 -0.48
C SER A 89 1.11 -2.33 -1.58
N LEU A 90 1.30 -1.81 -2.80
CA LEU A 90 0.42 -2.09 -3.93
C LEU A 90 0.52 -3.54 -4.39
N SER A 91 1.71 -4.15 -4.34
CA SER A 91 1.88 -5.58 -4.65
C SER A 91 1.12 -6.50 -3.69
N ILE A 92 1.07 -6.14 -2.40
CA ILE A 92 0.26 -6.87 -1.42
C ILE A 92 -1.24 -6.74 -1.74
N LEU A 93 -1.69 -5.54 -2.07
CA LEU A 93 -3.09 -5.29 -2.47
C LEU A 93 -3.47 -6.05 -3.73
N ALA A 94 -2.59 -6.10 -4.72
CA ALA A 94 -2.79 -6.88 -5.94
C ALA A 94 -3.03 -8.35 -5.64
N LYS A 95 -2.24 -8.96 -4.75
CA LYS A 95 -2.42 -10.34 -4.30
C LYS A 95 -3.71 -10.56 -3.54
N GLU A 96 -4.07 -9.65 -2.66
CA GLU A 96 -5.32 -9.75 -1.91
C GLU A 96 -6.57 -9.61 -2.79
N CYS A 97 -6.48 -8.80 -3.86
CA CYS A 97 -7.49 -8.74 -4.92
C CYS A 97 -7.38 -9.92 -5.91
N GLU A 98 -6.39 -10.81 -5.72
CA GLU A 98 -6.10 -11.97 -6.59
C GLU A 98 -5.74 -11.60 -8.05
N LEU A 99 -5.28 -10.37 -8.32
CA LEU A 99 -4.90 -9.93 -9.66
C LEU A 99 -3.78 -10.81 -10.25
N ASP A 100 -2.87 -11.31 -9.43
CA ASP A 100 -1.81 -12.25 -9.76
C ASP A 100 -2.31 -13.52 -10.48
N LYS A 101 -3.51 -13.99 -10.14
CA LYS A 101 -4.11 -15.19 -10.70
C LYS A 101 -4.69 -14.99 -12.11
N TYR A 102 -5.06 -13.76 -12.43
CA TYR A 102 -5.75 -13.41 -13.68
C TYR A 102 -4.85 -12.64 -14.65
N LEU A 103 -3.65 -12.26 -14.22
CA LEU A 103 -2.68 -11.53 -15.03
C LEU A 103 -2.20 -12.36 -16.22
N LEU A 104 -2.30 -11.80 -17.41
CA LEU A 104 -1.86 -12.41 -18.67
C LEU A 104 -0.40 -12.08 -18.90
N LEU A 105 0.46 -13.10 -18.82
CA LEU A 105 1.91 -13.03 -18.99
C LEU A 105 2.36 -13.86 -20.16
N GLY A 106 3.34 -13.39 -20.92
CA GLY A 106 4.05 -14.19 -21.91
C GLY A 106 4.79 -15.37 -21.27
N LYS A 107 5.20 -16.34 -22.08
CA LYS A 107 5.82 -17.59 -21.61
C LYS A 107 7.09 -17.34 -20.79
N GLY A 108 7.94 -16.41 -21.25
CA GLY A 108 9.18 -16.05 -20.57
C GLY A 108 8.92 -15.43 -19.21
N GLU A 109 8.03 -14.42 -19.14
CA GLU A 109 7.67 -13.72 -17.91
C GLU A 109 6.98 -14.64 -16.90
N ARG A 110 6.17 -15.57 -17.39
CA ARG A 110 5.55 -16.60 -16.56
C ARG A 110 6.56 -17.59 -16.00
N ALA A 111 7.55 -18.00 -16.81
CA ALA A 111 8.61 -18.91 -16.39
C ALA A 111 9.53 -18.29 -15.32
N SER A 112 9.75 -16.97 -15.39
CA SER A 112 10.47 -16.20 -14.37
C SER A 112 9.61 -15.82 -13.16
N LYS A 113 8.38 -16.33 -13.07
CA LYS A 113 7.42 -16.05 -11.99
C LYS A 113 6.99 -14.57 -11.90
N GLY A 114 6.81 -13.89 -13.03
CA GLY A 114 6.38 -12.51 -13.07
C GLY A 114 5.11 -12.22 -12.26
N HIS A 115 4.21 -13.18 -12.11
CA HIS A 115 3.02 -13.07 -11.25
C HIS A 115 3.31 -13.01 -9.73
N GLU A 116 4.57 -13.26 -9.32
CA GLU A 116 5.05 -13.08 -7.94
C GLU A 116 5.91 -11.80 -7.80
N ASN A 117 6.30 -11.17 -8.91
CA ASN A 117 7.17 -9.99 -8.94
C ASN A 117 6.43 -8.77 -8.39
N PRO A 118 6.93 -8.10 -7.33
CA PRO A 118 6.27 -6.93 -6.73
C PRO A 118 6.04 -5.78 -7.72
N ALA A 119 6.99 -5.49 -8.61
CA ALA A 119 6.84 -4.43 -9.60
C ALA A 119 5.68 -4.74 -10.57
N VAL A 120 5.62 -5.95 -11.13
CA VAL A 120 4.53 -6.37 -12.03
C VAL A 120 3.17 -6.35 -11.33
N LEU A 121 3.15 -6.68 -10.04
CA LEU A 121 1.92 -6.64 -9.23
C LEU A 121 1.49 -5.22 -8.89
N CYS A 122 2.44 -4.31 -8.66
CA CYS A 122 2.19 -2.89 -8.52
C CYS A 122 1.54 -2.34 -9.77
N ASP A 123 2.19 -2.55 -10.93
CA ASP A 123 1.72 -2.06 -12.23
C ASP A 123 0.30 -2.56 -12.56
N VAL A 124 0.01 -3.84 -12.31
CA VAL A 124 -1.34 -4.38 -12.56
C VAL A 124 -2.38 -3.83 -11.58
N PHE A 125 -2.02 -3.51 -10.35
CA PHE A 125 -2.94 -2.88 -9.41
C PHE A 125 -3.30 -1.47 -9.86
N GLU A 126 -2.32 -0.68 -10.25
CA GLU A 126 -2.53 0.66 -10.80
C GLU A 126 -3.34 0.61 -12.09
N ALA A 127 -3.00 -0.31 -13.01
CA ALA A 127 -3.76 -0.51 -14.23
C ALA A 127 -5.22 -0.89 -13.95
N PHE A 128 -5.48 -1.71 -12.94
CA PHE A 128 -6.84 -2.07 -12.54
C PHE A 128 -7.62 -0.87 -11.99
N VAL A 129 -6.99 -0.01 -11.18
CA VAL A 129 -7.56 1.28 -10.74
C VAL A 129 -7.89 2.16 -11.95
N GLY A 130 -6.97 2.26 -12.91
CA GLY A 130 -7.18 2.99 -14.17
C GLY A 130 -8.36 2.45 -14.99
N ALA A 131 -8.51 1.12 -15.04
CA ALA A 131 -9.64 0.47 -15.72
C ALA A 131 -10.98 0.82 -15.09
N ILE A 132 -11.07 0.78 -13.77
CA ILE A 132 -12.27 1.17 -13.03
C ILE A 132 -12.58 2.65 -13.29
N TYR A 133 -11.57 3.50 -13.25
CA TYR A 133 -11.73 4.93 -13.52
C TYR A 133 -12.26 5.20 -14.94
N LEU A 134 -11.73 4.53 -15.96
CA LEU A 134 -12.19 4.71 -17.33
C LEU A 134 -13.63 4.22 -17.55
N ASP A 135 -14.04 3.20 -16.82
CA ASP A 135 -15.38 2.61 -16.94
C ASP A 135 -16.44 3.30 -16.08
N GLN A 136 -16.09 3.71 -14.85
CA GLN A 136 -17.03 4.18 -13.84
C GLN A 136 -16.69 5.56 -13.26
N GLY A 137 -15.64 6.21 -13.78
CA GLY A 137 -15.19 7.50 -13.31
C GLY A 137 -14.51 7.46 -11.93
N PHE A 138 -14.22 8.65 -11.42
CA PHE A 138 -13.52 8.80 -10.13
C PHE A 138 -14.33 8.24 -8.95
N GLU A 139 -15.65 8.27 -9.03
CA GLU A 139 -16.54 7.73 -8.00
C GLU A 139 -16.35 6.21 -7.83
N GLY A 140 -16.38 5.45 -8.94
CA GLY A 140 -16.15 4.00 -8.92
C GLY A 140 -14.76 3.64 -8.40
N ALA A 141 -13.71 4.32 -8.88
CA ALA A 141 -12.36 4.13 -8.38
C ALA A 141 -12.25 4.46 -6.89
N SER A 142 -12.87 5.54 -6.42
CA SER A 142 -12.87 5.94 -4.99
C SER A 142 -13.58 4.91 -4.11
N GLN A 143 -14.68 4.33 -4.57
CA GLN A 143 -15.38 3.28 -3.85
C GLN A 143 -14.50 2.05 -3.67
N PHE A 144 -13.87 1.57 -4.72
CA PHE A 144 -12.92 0.45 -4.69
C PHE A 144 -11.75 0.73 -3.75
N LEU A 145 -11.06 1.87 -3.92
CA LEU A 145 -9.90 2.23 -3.10
C LEU A 145 -10.26 2.43 -1.63
N THR A 146 -11.46 2.91 -1.33
CA THR A 146 -11.95 2.99 0.05
C THR A 146 -12.06 1.60 0.68
N GLN A 147 -12.57 0.61 -0.06
CA GLN A 147 -12.71 -0.75 0.45
C GLN A 147 -11.35 -1.44 0.64
N VAL A 148 -10.41 -1.28 -0.29
CA VAL A 148 -9.16 -2.05 -0.27
C VAL A 148 -8.01 -1.35 0.46
N ILE A 149 -7.99 -0.02 0.54
CA ILE A 149 -6.93 0.75 1.21
C ILE A 149 -7.40 1.35 2.52
N ILE A 150 -8.47 2.18 2.48
CA ILE A 150 -8.85 2.97 3.66
C ILE A 150 -9.37 2.08 4.80
N SER A 151 -10.08 0.99 4.49
CA SER A 151 -10.49 0.02 5.50
C SER A 151 -9.28 -0.54 6.26
N LYS A 152 -8.19 -0.86 5.57
CA LYS A 152 -6.97 -1.41 6.17
C LYS A 152 -6.18 -0.41 6.97
N ILE A 153 -6.18 0.85 6.54
CA ILE A 153 -5.59 1.94 7.33
C ILE A 153 -6.35 2.07 8.66
N LYS A 154 -7.69 2.05 8.63
CA LYS A 154 -8.52 2.12 9.84
C LYS A 154 -8.35 0.92 10.75
N ASP A 155 -8.18 -0.27 10.19
CA ASP A 155 -7.97 -1.52 10.93
C ASP A 155 -6.52 -1.69 11.44
N GLY A 156 -5.64 -0.71 11.20
CA GLY A 156 -4.22 -0.77 11.57
C GLY A 156 -3.39 -1.81 10.80
N ARG A 157 -3.95 -2.42 9.76
CA ARG A 157 -3.25 -3.38 8.89
C ARG A 157 -2.31 -2.71 7.90
N PHE A 158 -2.66 -1.53 7.42
CA PHE A 158 -1.74 -0.56 6.89
C PHE A 158 -1.37 0.36 8.03
N THR A 159 -0.25 0.09 8.65
CA THR A 159 0.33 1.09 9.51
C THR A 159 0.74 2.24 8.59
N LEU A 160 -0.07 3.29 8.56
CA LEU A 160 0.47 4.59 8.24
C LEU A 160 1.54 4.79 9.30
N VAL A 161 2.73 4.35 8.97
CA VAL A 161 3.89 4.66 9.76
C VAL A 161 4.10 6.16 9.51
N GLY A 162 3.29 6.95 10.21
CA GLY A 162 3.75 8.25 10.58
C GLY A 162 5.15 7.98 11.07
N ASP A 163 6.16 8.69 10.60
CA ASP A 163 7.50 8.50 11.11
C ASP A 163 7.52 8.99 12.56
N PHE A 164 6.77 8.22 13.40
CA PHE A 164 6.63 8.53 14.82
C PHE A 164 7.99 8.64 15.49
N LYS A 165 9.00 7.97 14.93
CA LYS A 165 10.38 8.11 15.35
C LYS A 165 10.90 9.52 15.05
N THR A 166 10.68 10.02 13.82
CA THR A 166 11.05 11.39 13.44
C THR A 166 10.19 12.40 14.19
N GLU A 167 8.88 12.17 14.31
CA GLU A 167 7.99 13.07 15.05
C GLU A 167 8.36 13.17 16.54
N LEU A 168 8.71 12.05 17.17
CA LEU A 168 9.22 12.00 18.53
C LEU A 168 10.56 12.73 18.65
N GLN A 169 11.45 12.57 17.68
CA GLN A 169 12.73 13.25 17.64
C GLN A 169 12.53 14.77 17.50
N GLU A 170 11.70 15.22 16.58
CA GLU A 170 11.36 16.64 16.41
C GLU A 170 10.73 17.24 17.67
N TYR A 171 9.80 16.51 18.31
CA TYR A 171 9.17 16.95 19.54
C TYR A 171 10.18 17.23 20.66
N PHE A 172 11.07 16.30 20.91
CA PHE A 172 12.05 16.47 21.97
C PHE A 172 13.17 17.47 21.60
N GLN A 173 13.56 17.55 20.34
CA GLN A 173 14.58 18.50 19.86
C GLN A 173 14.14 19.96 19.89
N ARG A 174 12.83 20.27 19.95
CA ARG A 174 12.33 21.63 20.15
C ARG A 174 12.86 22.29 21.44
N ASN A 175 13.19 21.47 22.43
CA ASN A 175 13.66 21.90 23.74
C ASN A 175 15.18 21.70 23.97
N GLY A 176 15.93 21.44 22.90
CA GLY A 176 17.38 21.24 22.93
C GLY A 176 17.85 19.93 22.34
N ASN A 177 19.17 19.71 22.37
CA ASN A 177 19.75 18.46 21.89
C ASN A 177 19.37 17.30 22.80
N VAL A 178 18.76 16.26 22.22
CA VAL A 178 18.38 15.04 22.91
C VAL A 178 18.97 13.83 22.21
N ASN A 179 19.33 12.82 23.00
CA ASN A 179 19.74 11.51 22.49
C ASN A 179 18.54 10.56 22.57
N ILE A 180 18.09 10.06 21.42
CA ILE A 180 16.99 9.10 21.33
C ILE A 180 17.56 7.75 20.87
N ARG A 181 17.36 6.72 21.65
CA ARG A 181 17.74 5.35 21.33
C ARG A 181 16.57 4.40 21.52
N TYR A 182 16.58 3.32 20.75
CA TYR A 182 15.59 2.26 20.83
C TYR A 182 16.28 0.97 21.32
N GLU A 183 15.85 0.49 22.46
CA GLU A 183 16.41 -0.69 23.09
C GLU A 183 15.53 -1.90 22.80
N LEU A 184 16.13 -2.97 22.26
CA LEU A 184 15.46 -4.24 22.07
C LEU A 184 15.37 -4.96 23.42
N LEU A 185 14.16 -5.06 23.98
CA LEU A 185 13.92 -5.74 25.24
C LEU A 185 13.74 -7.24 25.06
N LYS A 186 13.10 -7.65 23.95
CA LYS A 186 12.75 -9.05 23.72
C LYS A 186 12.67 -9.35 22.22
N GLU A 187 13.12 -10.56 21.85
CA GLU A 187 12.95 -11.13 20.51
C GLU A 187 12.48 -12.58 20.70
N GLU A 188 11.30 -12.92 20.20
CA GLU A 188 10.66 -14.21 20.37
C GLU A 188 10.15 -14.80 19.06
N GLY A 189 9.96 -16.11 19.04
CA GLY A 189 9.42 -16.87 17.92
C GLY A 189 10.46 -17.38 16.92
N PRO A 190 10.05 -18.32 16.07
CA PRO A 190 10.91 -18.89 15.02
C PRO A 190 11.25 -17.84 13.96
N SER A 191 12.29 -18.10 13.16
CA SER A 191 12.82 -17.15 12.16
C SER A 191 11.77 -16.59 11.17
N HIS A 192 10.72 -17.35 10.87
CA HIS A 192 9.63 -16.99 9.97
C HIS A 192 8.43 -16.29 10.66
N ALA A 193 8.43 -16.22 12.01
CA ALA A 193 7.37 -15.59 12.81
C ALA A 193 7.94 -14.91 14.05
N ARG A 194 9.00 -14.11 13.87
CA ARG A 194 9.62 -13.34 14.94
C ARG A 194 8.71 -12.21 15.41
N PHE A 195 8.81 -11.95 16.72
CA PHE A 195 8.12 -10.87 17.38
C PHE A 195 9.12 -10.07 18.24
N TYR A 196 9.09 -8.76 18.10
CA TYR A 196 10.05 -7.86 18.70
C TYR A 196 9.36 -6.96 19.72
N THR A 197 9.98 -6.78 20.89
CA THR A 197 9.55 -5.81 21.90
C THR A 197 10.66 -4.79 22.09
N VAL A 198 10.34 -3.52 21.88
CA VAL A 198 11.30 -2.42 21.89
C VAL A 198 10.82 -1.31 22.82
N GLN A 199 11.73 -0.68 23.54
CA GLN A 199 11.47 0.51 24.34
C GLN A 199 12.27 1.70 23.81
N VAL A 200 11.63 2.85 23.71
CA VAL A 200 12.31 4.10 23.38
C VAL A 200 12.86 4.76 24.65
N HIS A 201 14.09 5.26 24.56
CA HIS A 201 14.76 6.03 25.59
C HIS A 201 15.10 7.41 25.07
N VAL A 202 14.84 8.44 25.87
CA VAL A 202 15.23 9.82 25.62
C VAL A 202 16.09 10.30 26.78
N ASN A 203 17.35 10.63 26.51
CA ASN A 203 18.34 11.00 27.55
C ASN A 203 18.34 10.01 28.73
N ASP A 204 18.46 8.71 28.45
CA ASP A 204 18.47 7.59 29.40
C ASP A 204 17.16 7.34 30.17
N LYS A 205 16.14 8.16 29.99
CA LYS A 205 14.80 7.90 30.52
C LYS A 205 14.03 7.00 29.57
N GLY A 206 13.60 5.82 30.04
CA GLY A 206 12.72 4.91 29.31
C GLY A 206 11.29 5.46 29.25
N TYR A 207 10.70 5.36 28.04
CA TYR A 207 9.30 5.70 27.76
C TYR A 207 8.51 4.46 27.40
N GLU A 208 7.54 4.57 26.51
CA GLU A 208 6.60 3.49 26.19
C GLU A 208 7.23 2.36 25.40
N ILE A 209 6.66 1.16 25.53
CA ILE A 209 7.09 -0.06 24.85
C ILE A 209 6.22 -0.26 23.61
N GLY A 210 6.85 -0.66 22.52
CA GLY A 210 6.21 -1.06 21.27
C GLY A 210 6.54 -2.51 20.92
N GLU A 211 5.61 -3.16 20.27
CA GLU A 211 5.71 -4.55 19.86
C GLU A 211 5.39 -4.70 18.37
N GLY A 212 6.04 -5.65 17.68
CA GLY A 212 5.79 -5.82 16.25
C GLY A 212 6.49 -7.03 15.63
N LYS A 213 6.03 -7.41 14.44
CA LYS A 213 6.62 -8.51 13.66
C LYS A 213 7.99 -8.15 13.04
N THR A 214 8.36 -6.88 13.04
CA THR A 214 9.68 -6.39 12.65
C THR A 214 10.19 -5.43 13.70
N LYS A 215 11.51 -5.33 13.85
CA LYS A 215 12.14 -4.36 14.76
C LYS A 215 11.68 -2.94 14.47
N LYS A 216 11.60 -2.56 13.18
CA LYS A 216 11.12 -1.25 12.73
C LYS A 216 9.68 -0.98 13.17
N ALA A 217 8.77 -1.95 13.04
CA ALA A 217 7.39 -1.81 13.47
C ALA A 217 7.28 -1.62 15.00
N ALA A 218 8.06 -2.39 15.78
CA ALA A 218 8.10 -2.26 17.22
C ALA A 218 8.65 -0.89 17.67
N GLU A 219 9.71 -0.38 17.02
CA GLU A 219 10.27 0.95 17.26
C GLU A 219 9.26 2.07 16.99
N GLN A 220 8.54 1.98 15.86
CA GLN A 220 7.52 2.97 15.50
C GLN A 220 6.33 2.96 16.48
N LEU A 221 5.90 1.77 16.92
CA LEU A 221 4.81 1.67 17.89
C LEU A 221 5.23 2.22 19.27
N SER A 222 6.48 1.99 19.67
CA SER A 222 7.05 2.56 20.90
C SER A 222 7.07 4.10 20.85
N ALA A 223 7.51 4.68 19.72
CA ALA A 223 7.49 6.11 19.50
C ALA A 223 6.07 6.68 19.51
N ARG A 224 5.14 6.03 18.81
CA ARG A 224 3.73 6.43 18.77
C ARG A 224 3.10 6.48 20.16
N ARG A 225 3.18 5.37 20.91
CA ARG A 225 2.63 5.30 22.28
C ARG A 225 3.23 6.37 23.20
N THR A 226 4.51 6.70 22.99
CA THR A 226 5.17 7.77 23.73
C THR A 226 4.58 9.14 23.39
N LEU A 227 4.34 9.43 22.10
CA LEU A 227 3.70 10.68 21.65
C LEU A 227 2.25 10.79 22.16
N GLU A 228 1.50 9.69 22.14
CA GLU A 228 0.13 9.61 22.70
C GLU A 228 0.15 9.93 24.21
N LYS A 229 1.05 9.31 24.97
CA LYS A 229 1.20 9.57 26.42
C LYS A 229 1.62 10.99 26.74
N LEU A 230 2.38 11.62 25.87
CA LEU A 230 2.78 13.02 25.97
C LEU A 230 1.70 14.00 25.48
N ASN A 231 0.55 13.52 25.04
CA ASN A 231 -0.55 14.28 24.44
C ASN A 231 -0.10 15.10 23.21
N VAL A 232 0.87 14.61 22.45
CA VAL A 232 1.36 15.25 21.21
C VAL A 232 0.50 14.83 20.03
N ILE A 233 0.03 13.60 20.05
CA ILE A 233 -0.93 13.02 19.08
C ILE A 233 -2.08 12.36 19.84
N SER A 234 -3.22 12.23 19.17
CA SER A 234 -4.46 11.62 19.70
C SER A 234 -4.68 10.22 19.13
#